data_49d921bfda1151bdb1f93e81d7ec7bd4
#
_entry.id   49d921bfda1151bdb1f93e81d7ec7bd4
#
_cell.length_a   1.000
_cell.length_b   1.000
_cell.length_c   1.000
_cell.angle_alpha   90.00
_cell.angle_beta   90.00
_cell.angle_gamma   90.00
#
_symmetry.space_group_name_H-M   'P 1'
#
loop_
_entity.id
_entity.type
_entity.pdbx_description
1 polymer ?
#
loop_
_entity_poly.entity_id
_entity_poly.type
_entity_poly.pdbx_seq_one_letter_code
_entity_poly.pdbx_strand_id
1 'polypeptide(L)'
;MWIADIFKHDLVAGSFIPPADIRQLRDLVRYRWKLTNLTTGEKNRVQNCLTVSNFKLDDVFSNVFGKAASAITARILENPTEKITDVSDFRTKSMKATKEQVLAAVDGEMCAEQAEKLRIIRSHMDRLQLCKLNLESLILATAEKYLPQLNLVMTAQGIQSFAAIGIISEIGVDMSVFPTSKHLCSWAGLTPQNNESAGKKKTTRISRAGAYIKPLLVQCALCAVRAKQFPEVRNRYMALKKRRGHKKAIIAIARMLLTVIYNMLKKNEPYNPELYRKGDRPPAHREFSVDEAIFILQRQGYLVTAPPAS
;
A
#
# COMPACT_ATOMS: atom_id res chain seq x y z
N MET A 1 11.79 32.72 15.65
CA MET A 1 12.88 33.57 15.17
C MET A 1 13.90 32.77 14.34
N TRP A 2 14.59 31.81 14.87
CA TRP A 2 15.67 31.07 14.17
C TRP A 2 15.30 30.50 12.77
N ILE A 3 14.11 29.92 12.58
CA ILE A 3 13.68 29.36 11.26
C ILE A 3 13.48 30.47 10.23
N ALA A 4 12.94 31.63 10.64
CA ALA A 4 12.78 32.80 9.77
C ALA A 4 14.12 33.39 9.35
N ASP A 5 15.12 33.42 10.26
CA ASP A 5 16.46 33.91 9.96
C ASP A 5 17.18 32.98 8.97
N ILE A 6 17.09 31.63 9.14
CA ILE A 6 17.67 30.66 8.20
C ILE A 6 17.03 30.82 6.82
N PHE A 7 15.69 31.00 6.76
CA PHE A 7 14.98 31.22 5.50
C PHE A 7 15.40 32.56 4.83
N LYS A 8 15.53 33.62 5.61
CA LYS A 8 15.97 34.96 5.12
C LYS A 8 17.36 34.91 4.48
N HIS A 9 18.24 34.05 4.99
CA HIS A 9 19.60 33.84 4.48
C HIS A 9 19.72 32.75 3.41
N ASP A 10 18.60 32.29 2.84
CA ASP A 10 18.53 31.26 1.78
C ASP A 10 19.22 29.92 2.14
N LEU A 11 19.32 29.66 3.45
CA LEU A 11 19.92 28.42 3.97
C LEU A 11 18.95 27.23 4.01
N VAL A 12 17.69 27.43 3.60
CA VAL A 12 16.67 26.38 3.55
C VAL A 12 16.51 25.91 2.12
N ALA A 13 16.92 24.68 1.85
CA ALA A 13 16.66 24.07 0.55
C ALA A 13 15.14 23.97 0.27
N GLY A 14 14.70 24.48 -0.89
CA GLY A 14 13.31 24.42 -1.31
C GLY A 14 12.78 22.97 -1.41
N SER A 15 11.55 22.74 -0.98
CA SER A 15 10.88 21.46 -1.19
C SER A 15 10.30 21.39 -2.60
N PHE A 16 10.21 20.18 -3.16
CA PHE A 16 9.58 19.96 -4.46
C PHE A 16 8.11 20.40 -4.44
N ILE A 17 7.77 21.35 -5.30
CA ILE A 17 6.41 21.81 -5.57
C ILE A 17 6.14 21.51 -7.04
N PRO A 18 5.15 20.65 -7.39
CA PRO A 18 4.81 20.37 -8.77
C PRO A 18 4.23 21.59 -9.50
N PRO A 19 4.22 21.57 -10.86
CA PRO A 19 3.51 22.54 -11.68
C PRO A 19 2.03 22.68 -11.28
N ALA A 20 1.41 23.80 -11.63
CA ALA A 20 0.05 24.15 -11.21
C ALA A 20 -0.99 23.07 -11.58
N ASP A 21 -0.89 22.53 -12.77
CA ASP A 21 -1.79 21.50 -13.31
C ASP A 21 -1.65 20.16 -12.57
N ILE A 22 -0.43 19.74 -12.22
CA ILE A 22 -0.20 18.57 -11.36
C ILE A 22 -0.72 18.82 -9.95
N ARG A 23 -0.63 20.06 -9.42
CA ARG A 23 -1.20 20.40 -8.11
C ARG A 23 -2.72 20.29 -8.10
N GLN A 24 -3.39 20.72 -9.17
CA GLN A 24 -4.85 20.56 -9.32
C GLN A 24 -5.24 19.08 -9.32
N LEU A 25 -4.57 18.26 -10.12
CA LEU A 25 -4.78 16.82 -10.13
C LEU A 25 -4.52 16.19 -8.75
N ARG A 26 -3.43 16.60 -8.08
CA ARG A 26 -3.08 16.15 -6.72
C ARG A 26 -4.17 16.48 -5.71
N ASP A 27 -4.75 17.67 -5.77
CA ASP A 27 -5.82 18.07 -4.86
C ASP A 27 -7.05 17.19 -5.00
N LEU A 28 -7.50 16.94 -6.24
CA LEU A 28 -8.63 16.04 -6.54
C LEU A 28 -8.36 14.60 -6.04
N VAL A 29 -7.17 14.06 -6.32
CA VAL A 29 -6.77 12.71 -5.89
C VAL A 29 -6.73 12.60 -4.36
N ARG A 30 -6.20 13.61 -3.67
CA ARG A 30 -6.18 13.66 -2.21
C ARG A 30 -7.58 13.80 -1.62
N TYR A 31 -8.47 14.52 -2.28
CA TYR A 31 -9.88 14.59 -1.86
C TYR A 31 -10.58 13.25 -2.02
N ARG A 32 -10.34 12.52 -3.13
CA ARG A 32 -10.81 11.14 -3.30
C ARG A 32 -10.37 10.23 -2.15
N TRP A 33 -9.14 10.36 -1.70
CA TRP A 33 -8.63 9.61 -0.54
C TRP A 33 -9.37 9.98 0.75
N LYS A 34 -9.67 11.26 0.96
CA LYS A 34 -10.49 11.72 2.10
C LYS A 34 -11.90 11.13 2.06
N LEU A 35 -12.56 11.12 0.90
CA LEU A 35 -13.88 10.49 0.74
C LEU A 35 -13.85 8.99 1.06
N THR A 36 -12.79 8.30 0.68
CA THR A 36 -12.60 6.88 1.02
C THR A 36 -12.47 6.68 2.53
N ASN A 37 -11.76 7.55 3.23
CA ASN A 37 -11.62 7.49 4.69
C ASN A 37 -12.95 7.80 5.39
N LEU A 38 -13.72 8.78 4.90
CA LEU A 38 -15.06 9.07 5.42
C LEU A 38 -15.98 7.84 5.27
N THR A 39 -15.98 7.22 4.08
CA THR A 39 -16.74 5.98 3.86
C THR A 39 -16.32 4.86 4.81
N THR A 40 -15.02 4.73 5.09
CA THR A 40 -14.53 3.75 6.08
C THR A 40 -15.02 4.07 7.49
N GLY A 41 -15.05 5.35 7.85
CA GLY A 41 -15.62 5.81 9.12
C GLY A 41 -17.10 5.42 9.26
N GLU A 42 -17.91 5.62 8.20
CA GLU A 42 -19.32 5.21 8.20
C GLU A 42 -19.48 3.70 8.28
N LYS A 43 -18.65 2.93 7.58
CA LYS A 43 -18.64 1.45 7.71
C LYS A 43 -18.42 0.99 9.14
N ASN A 44 -17.48 1.61 9.84
CA ASN A 44 -17.24 1.30 11.26
C ASN A 44 -18.46 1.67 12.13
N ARG A 45 -19.17 2.78 11.81
CA ARG A 45 -20.41 3.16 12.52
C ARG A 45 -21.54 2.17 12.29
N VAL A 46 -21.71 1.66 11.05
CA VAL A 46 -22.66 0.56 10.75
C VAL A 46 -22.35 -0.65 11.62
N GLN A 47 -21.08 -1.08 11.65
CA GLN A 47 -20.66 -2.23 12.42
C GLN A 47 -20.90 -2.04 13.92
N ASN A 48 -20.62 -0.85 14.45
CA ASN A 48 -20.92 -0.50 15.84
C ASN A 48 -22.43 -0.54 16.15
N CYS A 49 -23.28 -0.05 15.25
CA CYS A 49 -24.75 -0.14 15.44
C CYS A 49 -25.22 -1.61 15.50
N LEU A 50 -24.69 -2.47 14.63
CA LEU A 50 -24.99 -3.90 14.63
C LEU A 50 -24.52 -4.56 15.93
N THR A 51 -23.28 -4.31 16.33
CA THR A 51 -22.69 -4.90 17.55
C THR A 51 -23.43 -4.49 18.81
N VAL A 52 -23.79 -3.21 18.97
CA VAL A 52 -24.58 -2.70 20.12
C VAL A 52 -25.95 -3.35 20.19
N SER A 53 -26.53 -3.71 19.04
CA SER A 53 -27.81 -4.44 18.92
C SER A 53 -27.65 -5.97 18.96
N ASN A 54 -26.48 -6.49 19.35
CA ASN A 54 -26.11 -7.91 19.42
C ASN A 54 -26.13 -8.66 18.08
N PHE A 55 -26.05 -7.97 16.95
CA PHE A 55 -25.86 -8.59 15.63
C PHE A 55 -24.37 -8.78 15.34
N LYS A 56 -23.90 -10.03 15.27
CA LYS A 56 -22.47 -10.41 15.11
C LYS A 56 -22.17 -10.86 13.68
N LEU A 57 -22.51 -10.03 12.70
CA LEU A 57 -22.36 -10.40 11.28
C LEU A 57 -20.89 -10.60 10.88
N ASP A 58 -19.94 -9.99 11.56
CA ASP A 58 -18.50 -10.13 11.32
C ASP A 58 -17.93 -11.50 11.76
N ASP A 59 -18.61 -12.23 12.63
CA ASP A 59 -18.22 -13.59 13.02
C ASP A 59 -18.46 -14.59 11.88
N VAL A 60 -19.46 -14.34 11.03
CA VAL A 60 -19.90 -15.29 9.99
C VAL A 60 -19.64 -14.80 8.55
N PHE A 61 -19.52 -13.49 8.35
CA PHE A 61 -19.26 -12.90 7.05
C PHE A 61 -17.88 -12.22 7.01
N SER A 62 -17.04 -12.63 6.10
CA SER A 62 -15.74 -11.97 5.87
C SER A 62 -15.88 -10.51 5.40
N ASN A 63 -17.05 -10.12 4.90
CA ASN A 63 -17.41 -8.78 4.50
C ASN A 63 -18.85 -8.46 4.89
N VAL A 64 -19.03 -7.69 5.93
CA VAL A 64 -20.35 -7.24 6.45
C VAL A 64 -21.12 -6.36 5.44
N PHE A 65 -20.42 -5.84 4.43
CA PHE A 65 -21.02 -5.07 3.33
C PHE A 65 -21.16 -5.90 2.04
N GLY A 66 -20.95 -7.22 2.12
CA GLY A 66 -21.21 -8.14 1.01
C GLY A 66 -22.72 -8.37 0.81
N LYS A 67 -23.10 -8.93 -0.34
CA LYS A 67 -24.49 -9.11 -0.76
C LYS A 67 -25.39 -9.74 0.33
N ALA A 68 -24.96 -10.86 0.91
CA ALA A 68 -25.73 -11.59 1.92
C ALA A 68 -25.88 -10.78 3.23
N ALA A 69 -24.76 -10.27 3.78
CA ALA A 69 -24.81 -9.48 5.02
C ALA A 69 -25.59 -8.14 4.84
N SER A 70 -25.50 -7.53 3.66
CA SER A 70 -26.31 -6.34 3.34
C SER A 70 -27.80 -6.64 3.24
N ALA A 71 -28.17 -7.81 2.72
CA ALA A 71 -29.59 -8.26 2.67
C ALA A 71 -30.11 -8.53 4.09
N ILE A 72 -29.34 -9.18 4.96
CA ILE A 72 -29.68 -9.35 6.38
C ILE A 72 -29.85 -7.98 7.06
N THR A 73 -28.93 -7.05 6.85
CA THR A 73 -29.03 -5.69 7.42
C THR A 73 -30.26 -4.95 6.90
N ALA A 74 -30.64 -5.14 5.65
CA ALA A 74 -31.89 -4.59 5.09
C ALA A 74 -33.11 -5.18 5.80
N ARG A 75 -33.15 -6.50 5.99
CA ARG A 75 -34.26 -7.19 6.71
C ARG A 75 -34.37 -6.72 8.15
N ILE A 76 -33.25 -6.53 8.86
CA ILE A 76 -33.24 -5.96 10.22
C ILE A 76 -33.84 -4.55 10.23
N LEU A 77 -33.56 -3.74 9.22
CA LEU A 77 -34.08 -2.36 9.14
C LEU A 77 -35.55 -2.30 8.74
N GLU A 78 -36.10 -3.32 8.05
CA GLU A 78 -37.53 -3.43 7.76
C GLU A 78 -38.34 -3.67 9.04
N ASN A 79 -37.87 -4.61 9.88
CA ASN A 79 -38.53 -4.99 11.12
C ASN A 79 -37.49 -5.11 12.27
N PRO A 80 -37.05 -4.00 12.89
CA PRO A 80 -35.95 -3.98 13.84
C PRO A 80 -36.13 -4.83 15.10
N THR A 81 -37.38 -5.03 15.54
CA THR A 81 -37.73 -5.80 16.74
C THR A 81 -38.11 -7.25 16.43
N GLU A 82 -38.25 -7.61 15.14
CA GLU A 82 -38.59 -8.97 14.74
C GLU A 82 -37.34 -9.87 14.71
N LYS A 83 -37.44 -11.02 15.36
CA LYS A 83 -36.35 -12.02 15.32
C LYS A 83 -36.31 -12.71 13.96
N ILE A 84 -35.13 -12.80 13.39
CA ILE A 84 -34.88 -13.55 12.15
C ILE A 84 -34.79 -15.04 12.50
N THR A 85 -35.83 -15.80 12.14
CA THR A 85 -35.93 -17.24 12.41
C THR A 85 -35.47 -18.11 11.24
N ASP A 86 -35.42 -17.57 10.03
CA ASP A 86 -34.88 -18.25 8.85
C ASP A 86 -33.89 -17.41 8.11
N VAL A 87 -32.75 -18.01 7.78
CA VAL A 87 -31.62 -17.39 7.06
C VAL A 87 -31.31 -18.10 5.76
N SER A 88 -32.20 -18.96 5.28
CA SER A 88 -31.99 -19.79 4.09
C SER A 88 -31.74 -18.94 2.85
N ASP A 89 -32.47 -17.84 2.68
CA ASP A 89 -32.38 -16.92 1.54
C ASP A 89 -31.08 -16.11 1.52
N PHE A 90 -30.40 -15.98 2.67
CA PHE A 90 -29.18 -15.21 2.80
C PHE A 90 -27.92 -16.08 2.60
N ARG A 91 -28.07 -17.40 2.55
CA ARG A 91 -26.94 -18.32 2.40
C ARG A 91 -26.54 -18.49 0.94
N THR A 92 -25.25 -18.42 0.69
CA THR A 92 -24.65 -18.72 -0.61
C THR A 92 -23.86 -20.02 -0.55
N LYS A 93 -23.75 -20.73 -1.70
CA LYS A 93 -22.97 -22.00 -1.80
C LYS A 93 -21.49 -21.85 -1.37
N SER A 94 -20.94 -20.64 -1.45
CA SER A 94 -19.56 -20.34 -1.06
C SER A 94 -19.37 -19.99 0.42
N MET A 95 -20.46 -19.91 1.17
CA MET A 95 -20.42 -19.53 2.58
C MET A 95 -19.94 -20.71 3.44
N LYS A 96 -18.95 -20.44 4.29
CA LYS A 96 -18.37 -21.47 5.19
C LYS A 96 -19.20 -21.69 6.47
N ALA A 97 -19.91 -20.64 6.91
CA ALA A 97 -20.72 -20.68 8.13
C ALA A 97 -21.94 -21.58 7.95
N THR A 98 -22.29 -22.34 8.99
CA THR A 98 -23.50 -23.18 9.02
C THR A 98 -24.76 -22.33 9.21
N LYS A 99 -25.96 -22.92 9.01
CA LYS A 99 -27.22 -22.24 9.22
C LYS A 99 -27.36 -21.79 10.69
N GLU A 100 -26.98 -22.64 11.62
CA GLU A 100 -27.03 -22.40 13.07
C GLU A 100 -26.09 -21.25 13.48
N GLN A 101 -24.90 -21.19 12.88
CA GLN A 101 -23.94 -20.09 13.13
C GLN A 101 -24.49 -18.75 12.63
N VAL A 102 -25.14 -18.72 11.48
CA VAL A 102 -25.74 -17.49 10.95
C VAL A 102 -26.94 -17.08 11.80
N LEU A 103 -27.79 -18.03 12.23
CA LEU A 103 -28.91 -17.76 13.13
C LEU A 103 -28.43 -17.18 14.47
N ALA A 104 -27.37 -17.73 15.04
CA ALA A 104 -26.77 -17.20 16.28
C ALA A 104 -26.17 -15.80 16.09
N ALA A 105 -25.65 -15.49 14.88
CA ALA A 105 -25.08 -14.16 14.57
C ALA A 105 -26.17 -13.10 14.34
N VAL A 106 -27.40 -13.49 14.03
CA VAL A 106 -28.55 -12.59 13.83
C VAL A 106 -29.55 -12.61 15.00
N ASP A 107 -29.22 -13.27 16.11
CA ASP A 107 -30.04 -13.27 17.32
C ASP A 107 -29.80 -11.99 18.14
N GLY A 108 -30.20 -10.88 17.57
CA GLY A 108 -30.11 -9.55 18.15
C GLY A 108 -31.46 -8.84 18.10
N GLU A 109 -31.53 -7.71 18.77
CA GLU A 109 -32.69 -6.82 18.76
C GLU A 109 -32.21 -5.37 18.61
N MET A 110 -32.83 -4.62 17.70
CA MET A 110 -32.46 -3.24 17.43
C MET A 110 -33.58 -2.30 17.87
N CYS A 111 -33.30 -1.38 18.77
CA CYS A 111 -34.27 -0.35 19.14
C CYS A 111 -34.50 0.64 17.98
N ALA A 112 -35.63 1.33 18.01
CA ALA A 112 -36.05 2.23 16.92
C ALA A 112 -34.99 3.32 16.62
N GLU A 113 -34.38 3.88 17.66
CA GLU A 113 -33.36 4.94 17.53
C GLU A 113 -32.08 4.42 16.83
N GLN A 114 -31.65 3.19 17.14
CA GLN A 114 -30.50 2.58 16.47
C GLN A 114 -30.81 2.21 15.02
N ALA A 115 -32.03 1.77 14.73
CA ALA A 115 -32.49 1.50 13.38
C ALA A 115 -32.51 2.78 12.53
N GLU A 116 -33.05 3.87 13.07
CA GLU A 116 -33.08 5.16 12.38
C GLU A 116 -31.67 5.73 12.17
N LYS A 117 -30.82 5.68 13.18
CA LYS A 117 -29.40 6.04 13.05
C LYS A 117 -28.71 5.23 11.95
N LEU A 118 -28.95 3.93 11.86
CA LEU A 118 -28.37 3.07 10.83
C LEU A 118 -28.87 3.42 9.43
N ARG A 119 -30.15 3.80 9.27
CA ARG A 119 -30.72 4.32 8.01
C ARG A 119 -30.01 5.61 7.57
N ILE A 120 -29.81 6.56 8.50
CA ILE A 120 -29.09 7.81 8.23
C ILE A 120 -27.65 7.52 7.78
N ILE A 121 -26.94 6.63 8.47
CA ILE A 121 -25.54 6.26 8.12
C ILE A 121 -25.49 5.65 6.71
N ARG A 122 -26.41 4.75 6.38
CA ARG A 122 -26.47 4.13 5.03
C ARG A 122 -26.73 5.18 3.95
N SER A 123 -27.70 6.06 4.16
CA SER A 123 -27.99 7.18 3.24
C SER A 123 -26.75 8.07 3.04
N HIS A 124 -26.01 8.36 4.09
CA HIS A 124 -24.76 9.11 3.99
C HIS A 124 -23.69 8.34 3.19
N MET A 125 -23.55 7.02 3.39
CA MET A 125 -22.63 6.19 2.60
C MET A 125 -22.96 6.22 1.11
N ASP A 126 -24.24 6.16 0.74
CA ASP A 126 -24.70 6.21 -0.66
C ASP A 126 -24.35 7.58 -1.30
N ARG A 127 -24.55 8.67 -0.56
CA ARG A 127 -24.14 10.02 -1.01
C ARG A 127 -22.61 10.14 -1.15
N LEU A 128 -21.83 9.61 -0.22
CA LEU A 128 -20.38 9.59 -0.32
C LEU A 128 -19.91 8.80 -1.54
N GLN A 129 -20.58 7.68 -1.86
CA GLN A 129 -20.27 6.89 -3.04
C GLN A 129 -20.56 7.66 -4.33
N LEU A 130 -21.69 8.37 -4.42
CA LEU A 130 -22.02 9.22 -5.55
C LEU A 130 -21.00 10.36 -5.71
N CYS A 131 -20.67 11.07 -4.63
CA CYS A 131 -19.64 12.11 -4.65
C CYS A 131 -18.30 11.57 -5.14
N LYS A 132 -17.92 10.36 -4.72
CA LYS A 132 -16.69 9.71 -5.15
C LYS A 132 -16.71 9.38 -6.64
N LEU A 133 -17.82 8.88 -7.19
CA LEU A 133 -17.96 8.59 -8.63
C LEU A 133 -17.83 9.85 -9.47
N ASN A 134 -18.50 10.93 -9.08
CA ASN A 134 -18.41 12.22 -9.77
C ASN A 134 -16.96 12.78 -9.75
N LEU A 135 -16.32 12.66 -8.59
CA LEU A 135 -14.91 13.08 -8.46
C LEU A 135 -13.96 12.21 -9.28
N GLU A 136 -14.20 10.89 -9.37
CA GLU A 136 -13.42 9.97 -10.19
C GLU A 136 -13.52 10.33 -11.68
N SER A 137 -14.70 10.70 -12.17
CA SER A 137 -14.91 11.20 -13.53
C SER A 137 -14.09 12.49 -13.79
N LEU A 138 -14.12 13.43 -12.85
CA LEU A 138 -13.33 14.68 -12.96
C LEU A 138 -11.82 14.40 -12.93
N ILE A 139 -11.37 13.48 -12.07
CA ILE A 139 -9.96 13.06 -12.01
C ILE A 139 -9.51 12.49 -13.35
N LEU A 140 -10.30 11.60 -13.97
CA LEU A 140 -9.99 10.98 -15.25
C LEU A 140 -9.87 12.04 -16.36
N ALA A 141 -10.83 12.96 -16.46
CA ALA A 141 -10.80 14.06 -17.42
C ALA A 141 -9.56 14.98 -17.22
N THR A 142 -9.24 15.31 -15.96
CA THR A 142 -8.07 16.14 -15.64
C THR A 142 -6.75 15.43 -15.93
N ALA A 143 -6.71 14.10 -15.79
CA ALA A 143 -5.53 13.28 -16.01
C ALA A 143 -5.28 12.95 -17.49
N GLU A 144 -6.24 13.21 -18.40
CA GLU A 144 -6.18 12.82 -19.81
C GLU A 144 -4.92 13.34 -20.51
N LYS A 145 -4.50 14.57 -20.22
CA LYS A 145 -3.28 15.18 -20.79
C LYS A 145 -1.99 14.42 -20.44
N TYR A 146 -2.02 13.57 -19.42
CA TYR A 146 -0.89 12.72 -19.01
C TYR A 146 -1.05 11.26 -19.44
N LEU A 147 -1.98 10.97 -20.33
CA LEU A 147 -2.29 9.61 -20.77
C LEU A 147 -1.05 8.82 -21.25
N PRO A 148 -0.11 9.39 -22.03
CA PRO A 148 1.12 8.67 -22.41
C PRO A 148 1.94 8.23 -21.20
N GLN A 149 2.15 9.11 -20.22
CA GLN A 149 2.92 8.80 -19.01
C GLN A 149 2.17 7.84 -18.08
N LEU A 150 0.84 7.96 -18.02
CA LEU A 150 0.00 7.02 -17.26
C LEU A 150 0.09 5.62 -17.85
N ASN A 151 -0.04 5.48 -19.18
CA ASN A 151 0.10 4.20 -19.88
C ASN A 151 1.50 3.60 -19.65
N LEU A 152 2.52 4.45 -19.71
CA LEU A 152 3.88 4.05 -19.41
C LEU A 152 3.99 3.45 -18.00
N VAL A 153 3.55 4.18 -16.97
CA VAL A 153 3.63 3.74 -15.56
C VAL A 153 2.79 2.48 -15.31
N MET A 154 1.66 2.32 -15.99
CA MET A 154 0.82 1.12 -15.87
C MET A 154 1.46 -0.16 -16.43
N THR A 155 2.51 -0.08 -17.24
CA THR A 155 3.28 -1.27 -17.64
C THR A 155 4.01 -1.92 -16.48
N ALA A 156 4.25 -1.17 -15.38
CA ALA A 156 4.87 -1.73 -14.17
C ALA A 156 3.87 -2.57 -13.37
N GLN A 157 4.33 -3.74 -12.94
CA GLN A 157 3.49 -4.70 -12.21
C GLN A 157 2.87 -4.14 -10.95
N GLY A 158 1.57 -4.36 -10.78
CA GLY A 158 0.81 -3.96 -9.60
C GLY A 158 0.32 -2.50 -9.63
N ILE A 159 0.47 -1.80 -10.75
CA ILE A 159 0.01 -0.42 -10.93
C ILE A 159 -1.12 -0.41 -11.96
N GLN A 160 -2.30 0.04 -11.54
CA GLN A 160 -3.47 0.27 -12.38
C GLN A 160 -3.76 1.77 -12.50
N SER A 161 -4.76 2.15 -13.30
CA SER A 161 -5.05 3.53 -13.69
C SER A 161 -5.08 4.53 -12.54
N PHE A 162 -5.91 4.31 -11.51
CA PHE A 162 -5.97 5.22 -10.35
C PHE A 162 -4.68 5.24 -9.52
N ALA A 163 -3.93 4.15 -9.49
CA ALA A 163 -2.63 4.12 -8.83
C ALA A 163 -1.59 4.93 -9.64
N ALA A 164 -1.58 4.80 -10.98
CA ALA A 164 -0.72 5.59 -11.86
C ALA A 164 -1.04 7.09 -11.74
N ILE A 165 -2.34 7.47 -11.77
CA ILE A 165 -2.79 8.85 -11.58
C ILE A 165 -2.32 9.37 -10.22
N GLY A 166 -2.50 8.58 -9.16
CA GLY A 166 -2.07 8.95 -7.80
C GLY A 166 -0.56 9.16 -7.71
N ILE A 167 0.24 8.31 -8.35
CA ILE A 167 1.70 8.44 -8.37
C ILE A 167 2.09 9.71 -9.13
N ILE A 168 1.59 9.91 -10.37
CA ILE A 168 1.92 11.09 -11.20
C ILE A 168 1.46 12.38 -10.51
N SER A 169 0.30 12.39 -9.86
CA SER A 169 -0.18 13.56 -9.12
C SER A 169 0.76 13.97 -7.96
N GLU A 170 1.48 13.02 -7.37
CA GLU A 170 2.42 13.28 -6.29
C GLU A 170 3.83 13.63 -6.77
N ILE A 171 4.36 12.95 -7.80
CA ILE A 171 5.75 13.14 -8.25
C ILE A 171 5.90 14.00 -9.50
N GLY A 172 4.80 14.24 -10.24
CA GLY A 172 4.85 14.86 -11.56
C GLY A 172 5.35 13.90 -12.63
N VAL A 173 5.58 14.44 -13.83
CA VAL A 173 6.11 13.69 -14.99
C VAL A 173 7.56 14.04 -15.31
N ASP A 174 8.00 15.23 -14.89
CA ASP A 174 9.38 15.69 -15.07
C ASP A 174 10.28 15.17 -13.97
N MET A 175 11.16 14.25 -14.31
CA MET A 175 12.12 13.66 -13.38
C MET A 175 13.43 14.46 -13.26
N SER A 176 13.61 15.55 -14.01
CA SER A 176 14.79 16.43 -13.87
C SER A 176 14.84 17.13 -12.51
N VAL A 177 13.67 17.33 -11.89
CA VAL A 177 13.50 17.91 -10.56
C VAL A 177 14.16 17.08 -9.45
N PHE A 178 14.30 15.77 -9.67
CA PHE A 178 14.98 14.88 -8.73
C PHE A 178 16.34 14.44 -9.30
N PRO A 179 17.46 14.84 -8.70
CA PRO A 179 18.80 14.52 -9.22
C PRO A 179 18.98 12.99 -9.46
N THR A 180 18.45 12.17 -8.58
CA THR A 180 18.48 10.70 -8.71
C THR A 180 17.21 10.06 -8.13
N SER A 181 16.95 8.81 -8.52
CA SER A 181 15.87 8.01 -7.91
C SER A 181 16.01 7.85 -6.39
N LYS A 182 17.24 7.98 -5.84
CA LYS A 182 17.48 7.93 -4.39
C LYS A 182 16.88 9.16 -3.70
N HIS A 183 17.00 10.36 -4.30
CA HIS A 183 16.40 11.59 -3.79
C HIS A 183 14.87 11.49 -3.81
N LEU A 184 14.28 11.01 -4.90
CA LEU A 184 12.84 10.75 -4.98
C LEU A 184 12.37 9.75 -3.91
N CYS A 185 13.08 8.64 -3.71
CA CYS A 185 12.74 7.66 -2.68
C CYS A 185 12.86 8.24 -1.26
N SER A 186 13.81 9.12 -1.02
CA SER A 186 13.97 9.83 0.25
C SER A 186 12.83 10.80 0.49
N TRP A 187 12.48 11.62 -0.52
CA TRP A 187 11.34 12.52 -0.49
C TRP A 187 10.01 11.77 -0.23
N ALA A 188 9.82 10.61 -0.87
CA ALA A 188 8.66 9.75 -0.67
C ALA A 188 8.66 9.00 0.69
N GLY A 189 9.68 9.16 1.52
CA GLY A 189 9.77 8.52 2.83
C GLY A 189 9.95 7.00 2.77
N LEU A 190 10.55 6.48 1.70
CA LEU A 190 10.82 5.05 1.51
C LEU A 190 12.27 4.67 1.85
N THR A 191 13.04 5.58 2.44
CA THR A 191 14.39 5.33 2.90
C THR A 191 14.45 5.36 4.43
N PRO A 192 15.33 4.55 5.05
CA PRO A 192 15.59 4.68 6.47
C PRO A 192 16.10 6.07 6.80
N GLN A 193 15.70 6.60 7.95
CA GLN A 193 16.31 7.80 8.50
C GLN A 193 17.70 7.49 9.03
N ASN A 194 18.62 8.44 8.85
CA ASN A 194 19.92 8.37 9.51
C ASN A 194 19.76 8.96 10.92
N ASN A 195 19.45 8.10 11.88
CA ASN A 195 19.37 8.47 13.30
C ASN A 195 20.53 7.79 14.02
N GLU A 196 21.71 8.37 13.82
CA GLU A 196 22.98 7.95 14.39
C GLU A 196 23.58 9.08 15.21
N SER A 197 24.03 8.81 16.41
CA SER A 197 24.70 9.75 17.27
C SER A 197 25.87 9.05 17.96
N ALA A 198 27.07 9.65 17.90
CA ALA A 198 28.30 9.08 18.45
C ALA A 198 28.57 7.62 18.00
N GLY A 199 28.41 7.33 16.69
CA GLY A 199 28.61 6.00 16.13
C GLY A 199 27.53 4.95 16.46
N LYS A 200 26.54 5.31 17.27
CA LYS A 200 25.44 4.40 17.67
C LYS A 200 24.18 4.68 16.86
N LYS A 201 23.70 3.68 16.09
CA LYS A 201 22.43 3.74 15.36
C LYS A 201 21.26 3.57 16.33
N LYS A 202 20.48 4.65 16.54
CA LYS A 202 19.31 4.63 17.44
C LYS A 202 18.10 3.95 16.78
N THR A 203 17.86 4.17 15.48
CA THR A 203 16.72 3.56 14.76
C THR A 203 16.95 3.53 13.25
N THR A 204 16.40 2.50 12.60
CA THR A 204 16.33 2.36 11.12
C THR A 204 14.92 2.58 10.59
N ARG A 205 14.05 3.25 11.35
CA ARG A 205 12.68 3.55 10.90
C ARG A 205 12.72 4.47 9.68
N ILE A 206 11.77 4.25 8.77
CA ILE A 206 11.56 5.15 7.63
C ILE A 206 10.98 6.49 8.10
N SER A 207 11.22 7.55 7.33
CA SER A 207 10.71 8.89 7.66
C SER A 207 9.19 8.96 7.62
N ARG A 208 8.60 9.99 8.23
CA ARG A 208 7.15 10.27 8.15
C ARG A 208 6.76 10.95 6.84
N ALA A 209 7.72 11.33 5.99
CA ALA A 209 7.46 11.91 4.68
C ALA A 209 6.61 11.01 3.77
N GLY A 210 6.07 11.57 2.71
CA GLY A 210 5.31 10.83 1.71
C GLY A 210 3.95 10.31 2.21
N ALA A 211 3.20 11.13 2.97
CA ALA A 211 1.95 10.74 3.60
C ALA A 211 0.91 10.12 2.64
N TYR A 212 0.88 10.54 1.38
CA TYR A 212 -0.02 10.01 0.35
C TYR A 212 0.65 9.00 -0.56
N ILE A 213 1.85 9.29 -1.06
CA ILE A 213 2.54 8.43 -2.03
C ILE A 213 3.04 7.12 -1.41
N LYS A 214 3.51 7.15 -0.16
CA LYS A 214 4.04 5.94 0.50
C LYS A 214 2.97 4.86 0.72
N PRO A 215 1.78 5.13 1.29
CA PRO A 215 0.72 4.14 1.39
C PRO A 215 0.28 3.60 0.02
N LEU A 216 0.19 4.47 -1.00
CA LEU A 216 -0.16 4.09 -2.36
C LEU A 216 0.86 3.09 -2.94
N LEU A 217 2.15 3.39 -2.83
CA LEU A 217 3.22 2.50 -3.31
C LEU A 217 3.29 1.19 -2.52
N VAL A 218 2.94 1.20 -1.24
CA VAL A 218 2.80 -0.03 -0.44
C VAL A 218 1.67 -0.90 -0.98
N GLN A 219 0.53 -0.33 -1.34
CA GLN A 219 -0.58 -1.07 -1.97
C GLN A 219 -0.15 -1.63 -3.34
N CYS A 220 0.50 -0.82 -4.19
CA CYS A 220 1.06 -1.30 -5.46
C CYS A 220 2.05 -2.44 -5.24
N ALA A 221 2.91 -2.36 -4.24
CA ALA A 221 3.86 -3.41 -3.91
C ALA A 221 3.17 -4.71 -3.45
N LEU A 222 2.11 -4.62 -2.66
CA LEU A 222 1.30 -5.78 -2.26
C LEU A 222 0.62 -6.44 -3.47
N CYS A 223 0.10 -5.65 -4.41
CA CYS A 223 -0.46 -6.16 -5.67
C CYS A 223 0.63 -6.81 -6.53
N ALA A 224 1.78 -6.15 -6.71
CA ALA A 224 2.89 -6.66 -7.50
C ALA A 224 3.43 -8.01 -6.99
N VAL A 225 3.53 -8.17 -5.67
CA VAL A 225 3.99 -9.43 -5.05
C VAL A 225 2.99 -10.58 -5.27
N ARG A 226 1.70 -10.28 -5.38
CA ARG A 226 0.65 -11.28 -5.62
C ARG A 226 0.45 -11.63 -7.09
N ALA A 227 0.82 -10.72 -7.99
CA ALA A 227 0.66 -10.94 -9.41
C ALA A 227 1.57 -12.07 -9.91
N LYS A 228 1.05 -12.89 -10.85
CA LYS A 228 1.77 -14.07 -11.36
C LYS A 228 2.64 -13.74 -12.57
N GLN A 229 2.38 -12.63 -13.24
CA GLN A 229 2.98 -12.27 -14.51
C GLN A 229 4.50 -12.07 -14.45
N PHE A 230 5.01 -11.49 -13.36
CA PHE A 230 6.44 -11.24 -13.17
C PHE A 230 6.89 -11.83 -11.83
N PRO A 231 7.36 -13.08 -11.81
CA PRO A 231 7.73 -13.78 -10.58
C PRO A 231 8.94 -13.16 -9.86
N GLU A 232 9.74 -12.36 -10.55
CA GLU A 232 10.96 -11.73 -10.00
C GLU A 232 10.66 -10.83 -8.80
N VAL A 233 9.57 -10.05 -8.88
CA VAL A 233 9.15 -9.18 -7.77
C VAL A 233 8.78 -10.01 -6.54
N ARG A 234 8.03 -11.09 -6.75
CA ARG A 234 7.66 -12.03 -5.68
C ARG A 234 8.88 -12.73 -5.09
N ASN A 235 9.79 -13.21 -5.92
CA ASN A 235 11.01 -13.90 -5.49
C ASN A 235 11.89 -12.98 -4.64
N ARG A 236 12.06 -11.72 -5.08
CA ARG A 236 12.78 -10.70 -4.32
C ARG A 236 12.10 -10.40 -2.98
N TYR A 237 10.77 -10.27 -2.97
CA TYR A 237 10.01 -10.07 -1.72
C TYR A 237 10.20 -11.25 -0.77
N MET A 238 10.09 -12.50 -1.24
CA MET A 238 10.24 -13.70 -0.40
C MET A 238 11.62 -13.80 0.21
N ALA A 239 12.68 -13.53 -0.56
CA ALA A 239 14.07 -13.48 -0.08
C ALA A 239 14.26 -12.41 1.00
N LEU A 240 13.67 -11.22 0.83
CA LEU A 240 13.73 -10.14 1.81
C LEU A 240 12.89 -10.46 3.06
N LYS A 241 11.68 -11.04 2.87
CA LYS A 241 10.78 -11.42 3.96
C LYS A 241 11.43 -12.43 4.91
N LYS A 242 12.13 -13.44 4.37
CA LYS A 242 12.86 -14.45 5.17
C LYS A 242 13.88 -13.82 6.11
N ARG A 243 14.60 -12.76 5.67
CA ARG A 243 15.68 -12.13 6.44
C ARG A 243 15.22 -10.96 7.32
N ARG A 244 14.22 -10.18 6.91
CA ARG A 244 13.89 -8.88 7.49
C ARG A 244 12.41 -8.73 7.90
N GLY A 245 11.60 -9.75 7.66
CA GLY A 245 10.15 -9.76 7.94
C GLY A 245 9.32 -8.99 6.91
N HIS A 246 8.00 -9.17 6.99
CA HIS A 246 7.03 -8.65 6.01
C HIS A 246 7.09 -7.12 5.83
N LYS A 247 7.02 -6.36 6.94
CA LYS A 247 6.93 -4.89 6.88
C LYS A 247 8.13 -4.26 6.19
N LYS A 248 9.36 -4.73 6.49
CA LYS A 248 10.57 -4.22 5.84
C LYS A 248 10.69 -4.67 4.39
N ALA A 249 10.28 -5.90 4.08
CA ALA A 249 10.30 -6.43 2.73
C ALA A 249 9.36 -5.63 1.80
N ILE A 250 8.13 -5.34 2.24
CA ILE A 250 7.16 -4.61 1.40
C ILE A 250 7.60 -3.17 1.12
N ILE A 251 8.19 -2.49 2.11
CA ILE A 251 8.77 -1.15 1.91
C ILE A 251 9.94 -1.19 0.90
N ALA A 252 10.77 -2.24 0.93
CA ALA A 252 11.85 -2.39 -0.04
C ALA A 252 11.31 -2.62 -1.46
N ILE A 253 10.22 -3.37 -1.63
CA ILE A 253 9.53 -3.50 -2.92
C ILE A 253 8.89 -2.19 -3.37
N ALA A 254 8.22 -1.46 -2.48
CA ALA A 254 7.66 -0.13 -2.77
C ALA A 254 8.74 0.86 -3.23
N ARG A 255 9.90 0.87 -2.57
CA ARG A 255 11.07 1.66 -3.00
C ARG A 255 11.58 1.22 -4.36
N MET A 256 11.65 -0.08 -4.63
CA MET A 256 12.03 -0.61 -5.94
C MET A 256 11.07 -0.13 -7.02
N LEU A 257 9.76 -0.23 -6.82
CA LEU A 257 8.75 0.26 -7.77
C LEU A 257 8.93 1.75 -8.06
N LEU A 258 9.14 2.59 -7.04
CA LEU A 258 9.36 4.01 -7.25
C LEU A 258 10.65 4.30 -8.03
N THR A 259 11.72 3.52 -7.80
CA THR A 259 12.96 3.61 -8.60
C THR A 259 12.72 3.23 -10.06
N VAL A 260 11.90 2.20 -10.29
CA VAL A 260 11.49 1.79 -11.65
C VAL A 260 10.73 2.92 -12.34
N ILE A 261 9.69 3.45 -11.68
CA ILE A 261 8.85 4.54 -12.22
C ILE A 261 9.71 5.77 -12.57
N TYR A 262 10.65 6.14 -11.67
CA TYR A 262 11.60 7.22 -11.95
C TYR A 262 12.36 7.01 -13.27
N ASN A 263 12.93 5.81 -13.46
CA ASN A 263 13.69 5.50 -14.66
C ASN A 263 12.80 5.43 -15.92
N MET A 264 11.59 4.86 -15.80
CA MET A 264 10.63 4.80 -16.88
C MET A 264 10.24 6.20 -17.37
N LEU A 265 9.88 7.10 -16.45
CA LEU A 265 9.53 8.49 -16.78
C LEU A 265 10.73 9.28 -17.31
N LYS A 266 11.92 9.08 -16.73
CA LYS A 266 13.14 9.79 -17.17
C LYS A 266 13.60 9.39 -18.55
N LYS A 267 13.48 8.11 -18.91
CA LYS A 267 13.91 7.57 -20.20
C LYS A 267 12.79 7.47 -21.23
N ASN A 268 11.55 7.64 -20.79
CA ASN A 268 10.34 7.38 -21.58
C ASN A 268 10.28 5.94 -22.13
N GLU A 269 10.67 4.96 -21.30
CA GLU A 269 10.74 3.55 -21.66
C GLU A 269 9.75 2.72 -20.79
N PRO A 270 9.03 1.72 -21.36
CA PRO A 270 8.15 0.86 -20.60
C PRO A 270 8.93 -0.02 -19.62
N TYR A 271 8.20 -0.62 -18.67
CA TYR A 271 8.79 -1.55 -17.71
C TYR A 271 9.45 -2.73 -18.41
N ASN A 272 10.74 -2.91 -18.13
CA ASN A 272 11.50 -4.06 -18.60
C ASN A 272 11.83 -5.00 -17.44
N PRO A 273 11.17 -6.18 -17.33
CA PRO A 273 11.42 -7.15 -16.27
C PRO A 273 12.82 -7.77 -16.34
N GLU A 274 13.46 -7.82 -17.50
CA GLU A 274 14.76 -8.43 -17.71
C GLU A 274 15.88 -7.70 -16.96
N LEU A 275 15.73 -6.38 -16.77
CA LEU A 275 16.67 -5.60 -15.96
C LEU A 275 16.76 -6.09 -14.49
N TYR A 276 15.76 -6.84 -14.03
CA TYR A 276 15.70 -7.42 -12.69
C TYR A 276 15.99 -8.92 -12.66
N ARG A 277 15.99 -9.58 -13.80
CA ARG A 277 16.59 -10.89 -13.91
C ARG A 277 18.07 -10.69 -13.60
N LYS A 278 18.55 -11.35 -12.57
CA LYS A 278 20.00 -11.54 -12.46
C LYS A 278 20.38 -12.31 -13.71
N GLY A 279 20.90 -11.61 -14.73
CA GLY A 279 21.68 -12.30 -15.73
C GLY A 279 22.67 -13.18 -14.97
N ASP A 280 23.18 -14.25 -15.57
CA ASP A 280 24.22 -15.12 -15.06
C ASP A 280 25.47 -14.32 -14.66
N ARG A 281 25.30 -13.46 -13.65
CA ARG A 281 26.45 -12.97 -12.92
C ARG A 281 26.97 -14.19 -12.21
N PRO A 282 28.17 -14.66 -12.55
CA PRO A 282 28.80 -15.68 -11.75
C PRO A 282 28.70 -15.19 -10.29
N PRO A 283 28.43 -16.10 -9.34
CA PRO A 283 28.38 -15.73 -7.93
C PRO A 283 29.63 -14.90 -7.69
N ALA A 284 29.48 -13.70 -7.10
CA ALA A 284 30.64 -12.86 -6.78
C ALA A 284 31.63 -13.79 -6.11
N HIS A 285 32.75 -14.03 -6.75
CA HIS A 285 33.83 -14.84 -6.20
C HIS A 285 34.17 -14.15 -4.89
N ARG A 286 33.72 -14.71 -3.79
CA ARG A 286 34.20 -14.30 -2.47
C ARG A 286 35.61 -14.84 -2.41
N GLU A 287 36.55 -13.98 -2.62
CA GLU A 287 37.94 -14.31 -2.27
C GLU A 287 37.96 -14.57 -0.77
N PHE A 288 38.20 -15.82 -0.41
CA PHE A 288 38.46 -16.18 0.98
C PHE A 288 39.78 -15.59 1.37
N SER A 289 39.84 -14.94 2.54
CA SER A 289 41.15 -14.62 3.12
C SER A 289 41.92 -15.93 3.37
N VAL A 290 43.25 -15.87 3.35
CA VAL A 290 44.11 -17.04 3.60
C VAL A 290 43.66 -17.74 4.89
N ASP A 291 43.35 -16.98 5.95
CA ASP A 291 42.91 -17.52 7.24
C ASP A 291 41.54 -18.22 7.15
N GLU A 292 40.60 -17.68 6.37
CA GLU A 292 39.29 -18.33 6.14
C GLU A 292 39.47 -19.64 5.34
N ALA A 293 40.36 -19.66 4.35
CA ALA A 293 40.64 -20.86 3.57
C ALA A 293 41.32 -21.95 4.42
N ILE A 294 42.30 -21.58 5.26
CA ILE A 294 42.94 -22.47 6.22
C ILE A 294 41.92 -23.05 7.19
N PHE A 295 41.06 -22.23 7.77
CA PHE A 295 40.01 -22.67 8.69
C PHE A 295 39.08 -23.68 8.06
N ILE A 296 38.63 -23.44 6.80
CA ILE A 296 37.76 -24.36 6.08
C ILE A 296 38.44 -25.69 5.81
N LEU A 297 39.70 -25.68 5.38
CA LEU A 297 40.45 -26.88 5.11
C LEU A 297 40.71 -27.72 6.37
N GLN A 298 41.10 -27.08 7.48
CA GLN A 298 41.27 -27.74 8.78
C GLN A 298 39.98 -28.38 9.28
N ARG A 299 38.84 -27.71 9.11
CA ARG A 299 37.51 -28.25 9.49
C ARG A 299 37.09 -29.45 8.64
N GLN A 300 37.61 -29.59 7.43
CA GLN A 300 37.43 -30.75 6.55
C GLN A 300 38.47 -31.87 6.76
N GLY A 301 39.34 -31.73 7.76
CA GLY A 301 40.32 -32.73 8.10
C GLY A 301 41.66 -32.64 7.34
N TYR A 302 41.90 -31.56 6.57
CA TYR A 302 43.18 -31.35 5.88
C TYR A 302 44.21 -30.73 6.82
N LEU A 303 45.42 -31.24 6.80
CA LEU A 303 46.60 -30.63 7.46
C LEU A 303 47.16 -29.54 6.55
N VAL A 304 47.05 -28.29 6.99
CA VAL A 304 47.59 -27.12 6.27
C VAL A 304 48.87 -26.69 6.94
N THR A 305 50.01 -26.84 6.26
CA THR A 305 51.34 -26.40 6.71
C THR A 305 51.70 -25.06 6.06
N ALA A 306 52.31 -24.17 6.83
CA ALA A 306 52.87 -22.94 6.28
C ALA A 306 54.04 -23.25 5.32
N PRO A 307 54.17 -22.46 4.22
CA PRO A 307 55.33 -22.61 3.35
C PRO A 307 56.61 -22.33 4.13
N PRO A 308 57.75 -23.02 3.80
CA PRO A 308 59.01 -22.76 4.46
C PRO A 308 59.40 -21.29 4.28
N ALA A 309 59.87 -20.66 5.35
CA ALA A 309 60.37 -19.29 5.32
C ALA A 309 61.56 -19.22 4.33
N SER A 310 61.46 -18.35 3.32
CA SER A 310 62.48 -18.07 2.33
C SER A 310 63.53 -17.13 2.90
#